data_89153750553be2c68e8481785f7174a8
#
_entry.id   89153750553be2c68e8481785f7174a8
#
_cell.length_a   1.000
_cell.length_b   1.000
_cell.length_c   1.000
_cell.angle_alpha   90.00
_cell.angle_beta   90.00
_cell.angle_gamma   90.00
#
_symmetry.space_group_name_H-M   'P 1'
#
loop_
_entity.id
_entity.type
_entity.pdbx_description
1 polymer ?
#
loop_
_entity_poly.entity_id
_entity_poly.type
_entity_poly.pdbx_seq_one_letter_code
_entity_poly.pdbx_strand_id
1 'polypeptide(L)'
;VRFSTSHPKDMSDDVLEVMGRYANICNYIHLPVQSGSSSVLDRMNRTYSREWYLNRIAAIRKYMPNCAISSDIIAGFCGETEAEHQETLSLMDEVVYDLNYMFFYSERPGTLAAKKFEDDIPEDVKKRRLEEIIAKQNQHALQRHKEQIGTKQIVLLEYTARRSDQQLVGRTDGNKKVVITKDEWNIGDYVEVEITDCTQVTLFGNVIRKIDL
;
A
#
# COMPACT_ATOMS: atom_id res chain seq x y z
N VAL A 1 -1.43 -16.15 6.30
CA VAL A 1 -0.73 -16.12 4.99
C VAL A 1 -0.84 -14.72 4.41
N ARG A 2 0.31 -14.13 3.99
CA ARG A 2 0.37 -12.86 3.23
C ARG A 2 1.06 -13.14 1.91
N PHE A 3 0.55 -12.58 0.82
CA PHE A 3 1.14 -12.69 -0.50
C PHE A 3 1.10 -11.34 -1.22
N SER A 4 1.87 -11.22 -2.28
CA SER A 4 1.89 -10.05 -3.15
C SER A 4 1.27 -10.40 -4.49
N THR A 5 0.37 -9.55 -4.98
CA THR A 5 -0.26 -9.73 -6.28
C THR A 5 0.62 -9.11 -7.35
N SER A 6 0.88 -9.85 -8.42
CA SER A 6 1.72 -9.36 -9.52
C SER A 6 0.96 -8.46 -10.51
N HIS A 7 -0.32 -8.71 -10.73
CA HIS A 7 -1.13 -7.96 -11.67
C HIS A 7 -2.59 -7.82 -11.18
N PRO A 8 -3.23 -6.62 -11.29
CA PRO A 8 -4.60 -6.41 -10.82
C PRO A 8 -5.64 -7.37 -11.40
N LYS A 9 -5.46 -7.84 -12.64
CA LYS A 9 -6.37 -8.79 -13.28
C LYS A 9 -6.42 -10.17 -12.63
N ASP A 10 -5.35 -10.54 -11.91
CA ASP A 10 -5.29 -11.84 -11.24
C ASP A 10 -6.10 -11.86 -9.93
N MET A 11 -6.55 -10.69 -9.47
CA MET A 11 -7.40 -10.54 -8.29
C MET A 11 -8.89 -10.62 -8.66
N SER A 12 -9.37 -11.82 -8.96
CA SER A 12 -10.77 -12.09 -9.32
C SER A 12 -11.71 -12.11 -8.10
N ASP A 13 -13.02 -12.11 -8.32
CA ASP A 13 -14.02 -12.10 -7.24
C ASP A 13 -13.99 -13.38 -6.40
N ASP A 14 -13.76 -14.53 -7.00
CA ASP A 14 -13.62 -15.81 -6.31
C ASP A 14 -12.38 -15.84 -5.39
N VAL A 15 -11.25 -15.24 -5.82
CA VAL A 15 -10.07 -15.05 -4.96
C VAL A 15 -10.41 -14.16 -3.77
N LEU A 16 -11.09 -13.04 -3.99
CA LEU A 16 -11.50 -12.12 -2.93
C LEU A 16 -12.49 -12.77 -1.94
N GLU A 17 -13.43 -13.57 -2.44
CA GLU A 17 -14.36 -14.32 -1.61
C GLU A 17 -13.62 -15.31 -0.70
N VAL A 18 -12.67 -16.07 -1.25
CA VAL A 18 -11.84 -16.99 -0.47
C VAL A 18 -11.01 -16.23 0.57
N MET A 19 -10.37 -15.14 0.19
CA MET A 19 -9.59 -14.31 1.12
C MET A 19 -10.43 -13.78 2.28
N GLY A 20 -11.63 -13.30 2.00
CA GLY A 20 -12.54 -12.78 3.02
C GLY A 20 -13.14 -13.87 3.95
N ARG A 21 -13.17 -15.13 3.48
CA ARG A 21 -13.73 -16.28 4.23
C ARG A 21 -12.75 -16.87 5.26
N TYR A 22 -11.46 -16.88 4.96
CA TYR A 22 -10.47 -17.59 5.75
C TYR A 22 -9.61 -16.66 6.61
N ALA A 23 -9.77 -16.73 7.93
CA ALA A 23 -9.09 -15.88 8.90
C ALA A 23 -7.55 -16.03 8.92
N ASN A 24 -7.00 -17.10 8.38
CA ASN A 24 -5.56 -17.31 8.24
C ASN A 24 -4.96 -16.61 7.00
N ILE A 25 -5.77 -15.92 6.20
CA ILE A 25 -5.32 -15.05 5.11
C ILE A 25 -5.36 -13.60 5.60
N CYS A 26 -4.24 -12.91 5.50
CA CYS A 26 -4.11 -11.54 5.97
C CYS A 26 -5.01 -10.58 5.19
N ASN A 27 -5.60 -9.61 5.88
CA ASN A 27 -6.39 -8.51 5.30
C ASN A 27 -5.48 -7.46 4.62
N TYR A 28 -4.70 -7.90 3.66
CA TYR A 28 -3.75 -7.08 2.92
C TYR A 28 -3.68 -7.50 1.46
N ILE A 29 -3.82 -6.52 0.57
CA ILE A 29 -3.67 -6.73 -0.87
C ILE A 29 -2.70 -5.69 -1.43
N HIS A 30 -1.69 -6.16 -2.16
CA HIS A 30 -0.84 -5.32 -2.99
C HIS A 30 -1.37 -5.35 -4.42
N LEU A 31 -1.90 -4.20 -4.90
CA LEU A 31 -2.57 -4.08 -6.19
C LEU A 31 -1.93 -2.94 -7.02
N PRO A 32 -0.84 -3.19 -7.75
CA PRO A 32 -0.10 -2.18 -8.50
C PRO A 32 -0.93 -1.53 -9.58
N VAL A 33 -1.24 -0.22 -9.47
CA VAL A 33 -2.00 0.53 -10.49
C VAL A 33 -1.08 1.12 -11.56
N GLN A 34 0.08 1.58 -11.19
CA GLN A 34 1.11 2.27 -11.96
C GLN A 34 0.78 3.73 -12.29
N SER A 35 -0.44 4.04 -12.78
CA SER A 35 -0.93 5.39 -13.06
C SER A 35 -2.44 5.47 -12.83
N GLY A 36 -2.95 6.65 -12.53
CA GLY A 36 -4.38 6.91 -12.41
C GLY A 36 -5.03 7.34 -13.73
N SER A 37 -4.25 7.47 -14.81
CA SER A 37 -4.75 7.85 -16.14
C SER A 37 -4.86 6.65 -17.05
N SER A 38 -6.05 6.44 -17.64
CA SER A 38 -6.28 5.33 -18.59
C SER A 38 -5.40 5.44 -19.83
N SER A 39 -5.09 6.64 -20.30
CA SER A 39 -4.20 6.85 -21.45
C SER A 39 -2.73 6.52 -21.15
N VAL A 40 -2.27 6.84 -19.93
CA VAL A 40 -0.93 6.43 -19.45
C VAL A 40 -0.87 4.92 -19.30
N LEU A 41 -1.88 4.31 -18.72
CA LEU A 41 -1.97 2.85 -18.56
C LEU A 41 -1.90 2.12 -19.90
N ASP A 42 -2.58 2.64 -20.94
CA ASP A 42 -2.50 2.09 -22.29
C ASP A 42 -1.08 2.20 -22.88
N ARG A 43 -0.42 3.36 -22.74
CA ARG A 43 0.99 3.54 -23.13
C ARG A 43 1.94 2.61 -22.38
N MET A 44 1.67 2.33 -21.10
CA MET A 44 2.40 1.34 -20.28
C MET A 44 2.08 -0.10 -20.66
N ASN A 45 1.22 -0.33 -21.67
CA ASN A 45 0.72 -1.64 -22.06
C ASN A 45 0.01 -2.38 -20.91
N ARG A 46 -0.69 -1.63 -20.05
CA ARG A 46 -1.60 -2.20 -19.06
C ARG A 46 -2.94 -2.49 -19.71
N THR A 47 -3.49 -3.64 -19.42
CA THR A 47 -4.69 -4.14 -20.09
C THR A 47 -5.98 -3.78 -19.33
N TYR A 48 -5.94 -2.73 -18.51
CA TYR A 48 -7.06 -2.22 -17.73
C TYR A 48 -7.06 -0.68 -17.74
N SER A 49 -8.26 -0.10 -17.57
CA SER A 49 -8.46 1.34 -17.41
C SER A 49 -8.53 1.74 -15.92
N ARG A 50 -8.56 3.05 -15.65
CA ARG A 50 -8.85 3.63 -14.34
C ARG A 50 -10.14 3.08 -13.73
N GLU A 51 -11.23 3.10 -14.51
CA GLU A 51 -12.57 2.68 -14.08
C GLU A 51 -12.59 1.20 -13.72
N TRP A 52 -11.92 0.38 -14.54
CA TRP A 52 -11.78 -1.04 -14.24
C TRP A 52 -11.05 -1.26 -12.91
N TYR A 53 -9.96 -0.51 -12.69
CA TYR A 53 -9.18 -0.60 -11.45
C TYR A 53 -10.02 -0.17 -10.24
N LEU A 54 -10.76 0.94 -10.32
CA LEU A 54 -11.65 1.40 -9.25
C LEU A 54 -12.76 0.39 -8.96
N ASN A 55 -13.32 -0.27 -9.98
CA ASN A 55 -14.26 -1.36 -9.79
C ASN A 55 -13.62 -2.54 -9.04
N ARG A 56 -12.33 -2.81 -9.27
CA ARG A 56 -11.59 -3.84 -8.51
C ARG A 56 -11.39 -3.44 -7.05
N ILE A 57 -11.06 -2.17 -6.78
CA ILE A 57 -11.01 -1.63 -5.41
C ILE A 57 -12.38 -1.75 -4.71
N ALA A 58 -13.46 -1.42 -5.39
CA ALA A 58 -14.82 -1.57 -4.84
C ALA A 58 -15.15 -3.04 -4.50
N ALA A 59 -14.74 -3.99 -5.35
CA ALA A 59 -14.91 -5.41 -5.06
C ALA A 59 -14.09 -5.86 -3.85
N ILE A 60 -12.81 -5.43 -3.73
CA ILE A 60 -11.99 -5.70 -2.54
C ILE A 60 -12.72 -5.23 -1.27
N ARG A 61 -13.20 -4.00 -1.25
CA ARG A 61 -13.91 -3.43 -0.09
C ARG A 61 -15.23 -4.12 0.22
N LYS A 62 -15.90 -4.68 -0.80
CA LYS A 62 -17.12 -5.48 -0.63
C LYS A 62 -16.83 -6.81 0.08
N TYR A 63 -15.82 -7.54 -0.35
CA TYR A 63 -15.48 -8.86 0.19
C TYR A 63 -14.63 -8.77 1.46
N MET A 64 -13.80 -7.74 1.57
CA MET A 64 -12.85 -7.52 2.66
C MET A 64 -12.88 -6.04 3.11
N PRO A 65 -13.92 -5.59 3.87
CA PRO A 65 -14.14 -4.17 4.20
C PRO A 65 -12.96 -3.49 4.90
N ASN A 66 -12.19 -4.24 5.71
CA ASN A 66 -11.05 -3.74 6.47
C ASN A 66 -9.70 -4.01 5.80
N CYS A 67 -9.70 -4.43 4.52
CA CYS A 67 -8.48 -4.76 3.80
C CYS A 67 -7.58 -3.53 3.64
N ALA A 68 -6.35 -3.64 4.07
CA ALA A 68 -5.31 -2.67 3.75
C ALA A 68 -4.86 -2.87 2.30
N ILE A 69 -4.80 -1.77 1.55
CA ILE A 69 -4.46 -1.80 0.13
C ILE A 69 -3.15 -1.03 -0.09
N SER A 70 -2.21 -1.68 -0.75
CA SER A 70 -0.99 -1.03 -1.24
C SER A 70 -0.89 -1.10 -2.76
N SER A 71 -0.08 -0.21 -3.34
CA SER A 71 0.08 -0.11 -4.78
C SER A 71 1.49 0.34 -5.17
N ASP A 72 1.80 0.27 -6.47
CA ASP A 72 2.94 0.94 -7.09
C ASP A 72 2.43 2.08 -7.97
N ILE A 73 3.13 3.21 -7.95
CA ILE A 73 2.83 4.38 -8.78
C ILE A 73 4.12 4.89 -9.40
N ILE A 74 4.07 5.18 -10.70
CA ILE A 74 5.18 5.72 -11.48
C ILE A 74 4.77 7.08 -12.02
N ALA A 75 5.49 8.14 -11.62
CA ALA A 75 5.33 9.49 -12.13
C ALA A 75 6.18 9.74 -13.37
N GLY A 76 5.72 10.55 -14.30
CA GLY A 76 6.51 11.02 -15.44
C GLY A 76 6.83 9.93 -16.46
N PHE A 77 5.92 9.00 -16.72
CA PHE A 77 6.06 8.08 -17.85
C PHE A 77 6.03 8.86 -19.17
N CYS A 78 6.65 8.32 -20.21
CA CYS A 78 6.78 8.95 -21.53
C CYS A 78 5.46 9.60 -22.00
N GLY A 79 5.51 10.88 -22.35
CA GLY A 79 4.36 11.66 -22.82
C GLY A 79 3.30 11.98 -21.76
N GLU A 80 3.56 11.74 -20.46
CA GLU A 80 2.58 12.04 -19.40
C GLU A 80 2.35 13.56 -19.30
N THR A 81 1.13 13.99 -19.55
CA THR A 81 0.70 15.38 -19.40
C THR A 81 0.44 15.74 -17.96
N GLU A 82 0.31 17.05 -17.64
CA GLU A 82 -0.07 17.48 -16.31
C GLU A 82 -1.49 17.03 -15.93
N ALA A 83 -2.42 17.02 -16.88
CA ALA A 83 -3.78 16.53 -16.65
C ALA A 83 -3.78 15.04 -16.25
N GLU A 84 -2.99 14.21 -16.93
CA GLU A 84 -2.84 12.78 -16.60
C GLU A 84 -2.17 12.54 -15.23
N HIS A 85 -1.20 13.40 -14.85
CA HIS A 85 -0.65 13.40 -13.49
C HIS A 85 -1.73 13.72 -12.45
N GLN A 86 -2.58 14.73 -12.69
CA GLN A 86 -3.69 15.07 -11.80
C GLN A 86 -4.73 13.94 -11.70
N GLU A 87 -4.97 13.16 -12.77
CA GLU A 87 -5.78 11.95 -12.72
C GLU A 87 -5.17 10.92 -11.75
N THR A 88 -3.85 10.79 -11.71
CA THR A 88 -3.17 9.89 -10.76
C THR A 88 -3.38 10.37 -9.31
N LEU A 89 -3.21 11.67 -9.03
CA LEU A 89 -3.46 12.23 -7.70
C LEU A 89 -4.92 12.05 -7.28
N SER A 90 -5.88 12.26 -8.19
CA SER A 90 -7.31 12.08 -7.89
C SER A 90 -7.69 10.62 -7.65
N LEU A 91 -7.06 9.67 -8.34
CA LEU A 91 -7.24 8.24 -8.05
C LEU A 91 -6.74 7.88 -6.64
N MET A 92 -5.61 8.45 -6.24
CA MET A 92 -5.11 8.25 -4.86
C MET A 92 -6.10 8.76 -3.82
N ASP A 93 -6.75 9.92 -4.05
CA ASP A 93 -7.79 10.46 -3.14
C ASP A 93 -9.02 9.55 -3.07
N GLU A 94 -9.40 8.92 -4.18
CA GLU A 94 -10.54 8.03 -4.24
C GLU A 94 -10.27 6.67 -3.55
N VAL A 95 -9.06 6.14 -3.70
CA VAL A 95 -8.67 4.85 -3.11
C VAL A 95 -8.26 4.98 -1.65
N VAL A 96 -7.55 6.04 -1.26
CA VAL A 96 -6.95 6.25 0.07
C VAL A 96 -6.10 5.04 0.48
N TYR A 97 -4.97 4.86 -0.21
CA TYR A 97 -4.08 3.71 0.02
C TYR A 97 -3.44 3.72 1.42
N ASP A 98 -3.26 2.53 1.98
CA ASP A 98 -2.49 2.35 3.22
C ASP A 98 -0.99 2.53 2.99
N LEU A 99 -0.48 2.12 1.81
CA LEU A 99 0.92 2.26 1.42
C LEU A 99 1.03 2.29 -0.11
N ASN A 100 1.91 3.15 -0.63
CA ASN A 100 2.34 3.09 -2.03
C ASN A 100 3.85 3.03 -2.13
N TYR A 101 4.35 2.24 -3.07
CA TYR A 101 5.73 2.33 -3.56
C TYR A 101 5.73 3.29 -4.76
N MET A 102 6.47 4.37 -4.63
CA MET A 102 6.38 5.51 -5.54
C MET A 102 7.73 5.74 -6.21
N PHE A 103 7.70 5.84 -7.53
CA PHE A 103 8.88 6.00 -8.36
C PHE A 103 8.62 7.08 -9.42
N PHE A 104 9.66 7.74 -9.92
CA PHE A 104 9.58 8.38 -11.22
C PHE A 104 10.10 7.43 -12.31
N TYR A 105 9.59 7.63 -13.51
CA TYR A 105 10.00 6.81 -14.65
C TYR A 105 11.50 7.00 -14.94
N SER A 106 12.18 5.88 -15.13
CA SER A 106 13.55 5.79 -15.62
C SER A 106 13.58 4.74 -16.72
N GLU A 107 14.08 5.12 -17.89
CA GLU A 107 14.18 4.22 -19.01
C GLU A 107 15.04 2.99 -18.65
N ARG A 108 14.55 1.82 -19.02
CA ARG A 108 15.29 0.55 -18.87
C ARG A 108 15.57 -0.02 -20.24
N PRO A 109 16.85 -0.20 -20.63
CA PRO A 109 17.23 -0.78 -21.92
C PRO A 109 16.53 -2.12 -22.19
N GLY A 110 16.08 -2.31 -23.42
CA GLY A 110 15.47 -3.55 -23.87
C GLY A 110 13.95 -3.67 -23.58
N THR A 111 13.35 -2.76 -22.81
CA THR A 111 11.91 -2.75 -22.56
C THR A 111 11.12 -2.29 -23.79
N LEU A 112 9.82 -2.62 -23.81
CA LEU A 112 8.93 -2.16 -24.87
C LEU A 112 8.79 -0.62 -24.85
N ALA A 113 8.77 -0.02 -23.66
CA ALA A 113 8.71 1.43 -23.50
C ALA A 113 9.91 2.11 -24.15
N ALA A 114 11.14 1.69 -23.83
CA ALA A 114 12.37 2.23 -24.42
C ALA A 114 12.47 2.07 -25.94
N LYS A 115 11.74 1.09 -26.51
CA LYS A 115 11.70 0.88 -27.97
C LYS A 115 10.66 1.73 -28.71
N LYS A 116 9.59 2.10 -28.02
CA LYS A 116 8.42 2.74 -28.63
C LYS A 116 8.28 4.22 -28.32
N PHE A 117 8.81 4.67 -27.19
CA PHE A 117 8.61 6.02 -26.70
C PHE A 117 9.96 6.67 -26.38
N GLU A 118 10.06 7.96 -26.60
CA GLU A 118 11.13 8.80 -26.10
C GLU A 118 10.84 9.17 -24.65
N ASP A 119 11.86 9.22 -23.81
CA ASP A 119 11.76 9.75 -22.45
C ASP A 119 11.77 11.27 -22.49
N ASP A 120 10.64 11.85 -22.84
CA ASP A 120 10.44 13.27 -23.16
C ASP A 120 10.08 14.15 -21.96
N ILE A 121 9.88 13.55 -20.76
CA ILE A 121 9.56 14.33 -19.57
C ILE A 121 10.82 14.78 -18.86
N PRO A 122 11.05 16.09 -18.65
CA PRO A 122 12.20 16.61 -17.92
C PRO A 122 12.31 16.02 -16.50
N GLU A 123 13.52 15.77 -16.04
CA GLU A 123 13.78 15.11 -14.76
C GLU A 123 13.25 15.91 -13.56
N ASP A 124 13.32 17.23 -13.61
CA ASP A 124 12.78 18.12 -12.59
C ASP A 124 11.24 18.03 -12.52
N VAL A 125 10.55 17.90 -13.66
CA VAL A 125 9.10 17.64 -13.70
C VAL A 125 8.77 16.29 -13.10
N LYS A 126 9.51 15.22 -13.43
CA LYS A 126 9.34 13.90 -12.83
C LYS A 126 9.51 13.92 -11.32
N LYS A 127 10.55 14.61 -10.83
CA LYS A 127 10.81 14.75 -9.39
C LYS A 127 9.69 15.51 -8.68
N ARG A 128 9.25 16.65 -9.24
CA ARG A 128 8.12 17.40 -8.68
C ARG A 128 6.87 16.55 -8.58
N ARG A 129 6.49 15.83 -9.65
CA ARG A 129 5.33 14.93 -9.66
C ARG A 129 5.46 13.82 -8.62
N LEU A 130 6.65 13.24 -8.48
CA LEU A 130 6.89 12.23 -7.43
C LEU A 130 6.74 12.82 -6.03
N GLU A 131 7.24 14.04 -5.78
CA GLU A 131 7.09 14.72 -4.49
C GLU A 131 5.61 14.98 -4.15
N GLU A 132 4.79 15.36 -5.12
CA GLU A 132 3.34 15.54 -4.95
C GLU A 132 2.64 14.20 -4.60
N ILE A 133 3.00 13.10 -5.27
CA ILE A 133 2.51 11.75 -4.96
C ILE A 133 2.92 11.33 -3.54
N ILE A 134 4.18 11.57 -3.16
CA ILE A 134 4.69 11.25 -1.81
C ILE A 134 3.94 12.06 -0.74
N ALA A 135 3.75 13.36 -0.96
CA ALA A 135 3.03 14.22 -0.02
C ALA A 135 1.59 13.72 0.19
N LYS A 136 0.89 13.39 -0.89
CA LYS A 136 -0.47 12.84 -0.86
C LYS A 136 -0.53 11.49 -0.15
N GLN A 137 0.40 10.58 -0.45
CA GLN A 137 0.47 9.28 0.23
C GLN A 137 0.72 9.44 1.73
N ASN A 138 1.57 10.37 2.14
CA ASN A 138 1.82 10.64 3.56
C ASN A 138 0.55 11.13 4.29
N GLN A 139 -0.29 11.93 3.64
CA GLN A 139 -1.59 12.35 4.17
C GLN A 139 -2.53 11.14 4.34
N HIS A 140 -2.67 10.31 3.30
CA HIS A 140 -3.52 9.11 3.33
C HIS A 140 -3.04 8.11 4.38
N ALA A 141 -1.74 7.83 4.45
CA ALA A 141 -1.18 6.92 5.44
C ALA A 141 -1.45 7.40 6.87
N LEU A 142 -1.26 8.71 7.13
CA LEU A 142 -1.58 9.28 8.45
C LEU A 142 -3.07 9.17 8.78
N GLN A 143 -3.96 9.43 7.81
CA GLN A 143 -5.40 9.26 7.99
C GLN A 143 -5.73 7.80 8.35
N ARG A 144 -5.25 6.84 7.55
CA ARG A 144 -5.48 5.40 7.77
C ARG A 144 -4.91 4.90 9.09
N HIS A 145 -3.80 5.48 9.56
CA HIS A 145 -3.22 5.16 10.85
C HIS A 145 -4.02 5.78 12.01
N LYS A 146 -4.50 7.01 11.89
CA LYS A 146 -5.36 7.64 12.89
C LYS A 146 -6.66 6.87 13.10
N GLU A 147 -7.23 6.26 12.06
CA GLU A 147 -8.42 5.41 12.14
C GLU A 147 -8.17 4.15 12.99
N GLN A 148 -6.91 3.78 13.24
CA GLN A 148 -6.56 2.62 14.09
C GLN A 148 -6.45 2.98 15.58
N ILE A 149 -6.35 4.24 15.96
CA ILE A 149 -6.24 4.64 17.37
C ILE A 149 -7.50 4.21 18.12
N GLY A 150 -7.30 3.57 19.27
CA GLY A 150 -8.37 3.00 20.11
C GLY A 150 -8.86 1.62 19.64
N THR A 151 -8.35 1.09 18.51
CA THR A 151 -8.67 -0.27 18.07
C THR A 151 -7.72 -1.29 18.67
N LYS A 152 -8.17 -2.55 18.74
CA LYS A 152 -7.33 -3.70 19.12
C LYS A 152 -6.87 -4.42 17.87
N GLN A 153 -5.57 -4.66 17.78
CA GLN A 153 -4.92 -5.31 16.64
C GLN A 153 -4.15 -6.55 17.09
N ILE A 154 -4.22 -7.62 16.31
CA ILE A 154 -3.32 -8.77 16.50
C ILE A 154 -2.02 -8.48 15.75
N VAL A 155 -0.92 -8.58 16.46
CA VAL A 155 0.41 -8.22 15.96
C VAL A 155 1.35 -9.42 16.13
N LEU A 156 2.00 -9.82 15.05
CA LEU A 156 3.16 -10.74 15.08
C LEU A 156 4.41 -9.91 15.37
N LEU A 157 5.11 -10.22 16.45
CA LEU A 157 6.37 -9.58 16.81
C LEU A 157 7.52 -10.16 15.98
N GLU A 158 8.21 -9.31 15.20
CA GLU A 158 9.16 -9.75 14.20
C GLU A 158 10.63 -9.46 14.56
N TYR A 159 10.91 -8.33 15.19
CA TYR A 159 12.29 -7.91 15.51
C TYR A 159 12.34 -6.83 16.60
N THR A 160 13.53 -6.64 17.18
CA THR A 160 13.83 -5.53 18.11
C THR A 160 13.98 -4.22 17.34
N ALA A 161 13.46 -3.13 17.88
CA ALA A 161 13.53 -1.81 17.24
C ALA A 161 15.00 -1.36 17.05
N ARG A 162 15.31 -0.78 15.88
CA ARG A 162 16.69 -0.38 15.53
C ARG A 162 17.28 0.70 16.45
N ARG A 163 16.43 1.50 17.11
CA ARG A 163 16.83 2.65 17.91
C ARG A 163 16.68 2.43 19.43
N SER A 164 16.17 1.25 19.83
CA SER A 164 15.94 0.95 21.24
C SER A 164 15.83 -0.55 21.48
N ASP A 165 16.67 -1.08 22.35
CA ASP A 165 16.58 -2.49 22.77
C ASP A 165 15.38 -2.76 23.69
N GLN A 166 14.72 -1.69 24.15
CA GLN A 166 13.52 -1.75 25.00
C GLN A 166 12.21 -1.76 24.21
N GLN A 167 12.27 -1.91 22.88
CA GLN A 167 11.09 -1.93 22.03
C GLN A 167 11.13 -3.08 21.06
N LEU A 168 9.97 -3.70 20.82
CA LEU A 168 9.74 -4.68 19.77
C LEU A 168 8.89 -4.08 18.66
N VAL A 169 9.12 -4.57 17.47
CA VAL A 169 8.39 -4.20 16.26
C VAL A 169 7.71 -5.42 15.70
N GLY A 170 6.43 -5.26 15.39
CA GLY A 170 5.65 -6.29 14.72
C GLY A 170 4.80 -5.74 13.59
N ARG A 171 3.97 -6.61 13.04
CA ARG A 171 3.01 -6.26 11.98
C ARG A 171 1.63 -6.80 12.28
N THR A 172 0.62 -5.98 11.95
CA THR A 172 -0.76 -6.44 11.88
C THR A 172 -1.00 -7.32 10.66
N ASP A 173 -2.16 -7.95 10.56
CA ASP A 173 -2.59 -8.66 9.34
C ASP A 173 -2.68 -7.72 8.12
N GLY A 174 -3.10 -6.46 8.32
CA GLY A 174 -3.07 -5.39 7.33
C GLY A 174 -1.66 -4.86 6.98
N ASN A 175 -0.60 -5.56 7.41
CA ASN A 175 0.80 -5.20 7.15
C ASN A 175 1.26 -3.87 7.76
N LYS A 176 0.51 -3.29 8.70
CA LYS A 176 0.89 -2.06 9.39
C LYS A 176 1.95 -2.36 10.46
N LYS A 177 2.99 -1.54 10.48
CA LYS A 177 4.06 -1.65 11.48
C LYS A 177 3.58 -1.13 12.83
N VAL A 178 3.77 -1.93 13.88
CA VAL A 178 3.44 -1.59 15.26
C VAL A 178 4.69 -1.67 16.13
N VAL A 179 4.90 -0.67 16.95
CA VAL A 179 5.96 -0.63 17.98
C VAL A 179 5.33 -0.73 19.35
N ILE A 180 5.85 -1.64 20.16
CA ILE A 180 5.45 -1.86 21.55
C ILE A 180 6.66 -1.80 22.47
N THR A 181 6.45 -1.62 23.78
CA THR A 181 7.47 -1.83 24.80
C THR A 181 7.80 -3.31 24.89
N LYS A 182 9.10 -3.62 24.99
CA LYS A 182 9.61 -4.97 25.21
C LYS A 182 9.53 -5.30 26.69
N ASP A 183 8.49 -5.94 27.10
CA ASP A 183 8.33 -6.49 28.43
C ASP A 183 8.73 -7.98 28.45
N GLU A 184 7.78 -8.84 28.79
CA GLU A 184 7.93 -10.29 28.77
C GLU A 184 7.78 -10.92 27.37
N TRP A 185 7.53 -10.09 26.34
CA TRP A 185 7.22 -10.53 25.00
C TRP A 185 8.47 -10.91 24.20
N ASN A 186 8.34 -11.89 23.32
CA ASN A 186 9.43 -12.39 22.49
C ASN A 186 9.12 -12.25 20.99
N ILE A 187 10.18 -12.20 20.19
CA ILE A 187 10.07 -12.32 18.73
C ILE A 187 9.41 -13.66 18.39
N GLY A 188 8.41 -13.63 17.50
CA GLY A 188 7.59 -14.77 17.14
C GLY A 188 6.27 -14.86 17.89
N ASP A 189 6.09 -14.10 18.98
CA ASP A 189 4.82 -14.05 19.69
C ASP A 189 3.76 -13.33 18.88
N TYR A 190 2.53 -13.82 18.96
CA TYR A 190 1.34 -13.06 18.57
C TYR A 190 0.76 -12.39 19.81
N VAL A 191 0.51 -11.09 19.72
CA VAL A 191 -0.03 -10.30 20.82
C VAL A 191 -1.22 -9.46 20.37
N GLU A 192 -2.20 -9.28 21.26
CA GLU A 192 -3.28 -8.30 21.08
C GLU A 192 -2.79 -6.96 21.63
N VAL A 193 -2.81 -5.93 20.78
CA VAL A 193 -2.29 -4.59 21.08
C VAL A 193 -3.41 -3.57 20.93
N GLU A 194 -3.64 -2.77 21.96
CA GLU A 194 -4.46 -1.55 21.85
C GLU A 194 -3.61 -0.43 21.26
N ILE A 195 -4.02 0.10 20.12
CA ILE A 195 -3.30 1.18 19.42
C ILE A 195 -3.60 2.50 20.12
N THR A 196 -2.56 3.19 20.58
CA THR A 196 -2.69 4.44 21.35
C THR A 196 -2.24 5.68 20.61
N ASP A 197 -1.33 5.53 19.63
CA ASP A 197 -0.77 6.64 18.87
C ASP A 197 -0.26 6.17 17.49
N CYS A 198 0.02 7.13 16.60
CA CYS A 198 0.55 6.82 15.27
C CYS A 198 1.41 7.94 14.68
N THR A 199 2.24 7.55 13.74
CA THR A 199 2.85 8.43 12.73
C THR A 199 2.36 7.99 11.33
N GLN A 200 2.87 8.63 10.28
CA GLN A 200 2.62 8.23 8.88
C GLN A 200 3.06 6.79 8.55
N VAL A 201 4.01 6.23 9.31
CA VAL A 201 4.66 4.95 8.98
C VAL A 201 4.60 3.90 10.10
N THR A 202 4.09 4.27 11.28
CA THR A 202 4.17 3.41 12.46
C THR A 202 2.99 3.66 13.38
N LEU A 203 2.41 2.59 13.89
CA LEU A 203 1.46 2.58 14.99
C LEU A 203 2.22 2.31 16.29
N PHE A 204 1.72 2.83 17.40
CA PHE A 204 2.21 2.57 18.75
C PHE A 204 1.06 2.04 19.60
N GLY A 205 1.35 1.15 20.52
CA GLY A 205 0.31 0.61 21.38
C GLY A 205 0.84 -0.17 22.56
N ASN A 206 -0.09 -0.55 23.43
CA ASN A 206 0.16 -1.33 24.62
C ASN A 206 -0.37 -2.75 24.41
N VAL A 207 0.44 -3.74 24.80
CA VAL A 207 0.00 -5.14 24.73
C VAL A 207 -1.06 -5.38 25.82
N ILE A 208 -2.16 -6.01 25.43
CA ILE A 208 -3.23 -6.44 26.34
C ILE A 208 -2.97 -7.86 26.80
N ARG A 209 -2.57 -8.75 25.88
CA ARG A 209 -2.32 -10.17 26.17
C ARG A 209 -1.58 -10.86 25.02
N LYS A 210 -0.97 -11.99 25.32
CA LYS A 210 -0.49 -12.94 24.31
C LYS A 210 -1.66 -13.72 23.70
N ILE A 211 -1.53 -14.08 22.41
CA ILE A 211 -2.50 -14.90 21.68
C ILE A 211 -1.82 -16.23 21.36
N ASP A 212 -2.45 -17.32 21.74
CA ASP A 212 -2.08 -18.66 21.30
C ASP A 212 -2.86 -18.97 20.02
N LEU A 213 -2.15 -19.18 18.89
CA LEU A 213 -2.71 -19.47 17.57
C LEU A 213 -2.54 -20.94 17.22
#